data_64bccce9ed8f7a7ef3f87867900dcd1e
#
_entry.id   64bccce9ed8f7a7ef3f87867900dcd1e
#
_cell.length_a   1.000
_cell.length_b   1.000
_cell.length_c   1.000
_cell.angle_alpha   90.00
_cell.angle_beta   90.00
_cell.angle_gamma   90.00
#
_symmetry.space_group_name_H-M   'P 1'
#
loop_
_entity.id
_entity.type
_entity.pdbx_description
1 polymer ?
#
loop_
_entity_poly.entity_id
_entity_poly.type
_entity_poly.pdbx_seq_one_letter_code
_entity_poly.pdbx_strand_id
1 'polypeptide(L)'
;MMVPKELNIGSTPNIITIIRAIGAFGLLFFGVEDVAFWVLYFACGISDMLDGYLARKLHCESKIGALLDSLADIVFVACCCIKLIPVLALPNWLWIWVLVIALIKIINQISALVIYKKCVFPHTIANKVTGFLLFVGIPVTFFVESLIPIIIIAIVATFAAVQEGHFIRSKNYNLK
;
A
#
# COMPACT_ATOMS: atom_id res chain seq x y z
N MET A 1 -5.48 -15.67 -36.30
CA MET A 1 -4.46 -16.14 -35.34
C MET A 1 -4.49 -15.17 -34.17
N MET A 2 -5.22 -15.50 -33.10
CA MET A 2 -5.34 -14.61 -31.92
C MET A 2 -4.05 -14.73 -31.12
N VAL A 3 -3.27 -13.65 -31.05
CA VAL A 3 -2.14 -13.54 -30.14
C VAL A 3 -2.70 -13.63 -28.72
N PRO A 4 -2.18 -14.51 -27.85
CA PRO A 4 -2.66 -14.61 -26.48
C PRO A 4 -2.54 -13.26 -25.79
N LYS A 5 -3.62 -12.75 -25.23
CA LYS A 5 -3.75 -11.46 -24.52
C LYS A 5 -2.86 -11.37 -23.26
N GLU A 6 -2.08 -12.44 -22.99
CA GLU A 6 -1.34 -12.65 -21.76
C GLU A 6 0.09 -12.04 -21.74
N LEU A 7 0.62 -11.59 -22.87
CA LEU A 7 2.03 -11.18 -23.01
C LEU A 7 2.24 -9.72 -23.40
N ASN A 8 1.25 -8.86 -23.24
CA ASN A 8 1.42 -7.46 -23.63
C ASN A 8 2.03 -6.64 -22.47
N ILE A 9 3.35 -6.85 -22.23
CA ILE A 9 4.16 -6.04 -21.29
C ILE A 9 4.13 -4.56 -21.69
N GLY A 10 3.89 -4.26 -22.97
CA GLY A 10 3.82 -2.91 -23.53
C GLY A 10 2.47 -2.21 -23.40
N SER A 11 1.53 -2.73 -22.60
CA SER A 11 0.31 -1.99 -22.31
C SER A 11 0.60 -0.74 -21.49
N THR A 12 -0.08 0.36 -21.77
CA THR A 12 0.12 1.66 -21.08
C THR A 12 0.15 1.54 -19.56
N PRO A 13 -0.73 0.78 -18.89
CA PRO A 13 -0.67 0.60 -17.44
C PRO A 13 0.65 -0.03 -16.97
N ASN A 14 1.15 -1.06 -17.65
CA ASN A 14 2.39 -1.74 -17.26
C ASN A 14 3.62 -0.83 -17.35
N ILE A 15 3.66 0.06 -18.35
CA ILE A 15 4.74 1.06 -18.49
C ILE A 15 4.72 2.02 -17.32
N ILE A 16 3.56 2.52 -16.93
CA ILE A 16 3.40 3.41 -15.76
C ILE A 16 3.89 2.71 -14.48
N THR A 17 3.52 1.45 -14.29
CA THR A 17 3.96 0.64 -13.15
C THR A 17 5.48 0.48 -13.09
N ILE A 18 6.14 0.26 -14.23
CA ILE A 18 7.61 0.15 -14.31
C ILE A 18 8.27 1.49 -13.99
N ILE A 19 7.77 2.59 -14.54
CA ILE A 19 8.27 3.95 -14.25
C ILE A 19 8.11 4.25 -12.75
N ARG A 20 6.99 3.85 -12.13
CA ARG A 20 6.77 3.98 -10.69
C ARG A 20 7.80 3.20 -9.88
N ALA A 21 8.09 1.95 -10.27
CA ALA A 21 9.09 1.15 -9.58
C ALA A 21 10.49 1.81 -9.65
N ILE A 22 10.88 2.33 -10.82
CA ILE A 22 12.14 3.09 -10.98
C ILE A 22 12.11 4.37 -10.12
N GLY A 23 11.01 5.11 -10.15
CA GLY A 23 10.81 6.29 -9.32
C GLY A 23 10.90 6.00 -7.81
N ALA A 24 10.35 4.87 -7.37
CA ALA A 24 10.44 4.42 -5.99
C ALA A 24 11.90 4.17 -5.55
N PHE A 25 12.72 3.56 -6.39
CA PHE A 25 14.16 3.47 -6.12
C PHE A 25 14.82 4.84 -6.12
N GLY A 26 14.35 5.78 -6.93
CA GLY A 26 14.82 7.18 -6.94
C GLY A 26 14.68 7.86 -5.58
N LEU A 27 13.65 7.52 -4.77
CA LEU A 27 13.50 8.04 -3.42
C LEU A 27 14.71 7.81 -2.51
N LEU A 28 15.46 6.74 -2.74
CA LEU A 28 16.63 6.42 -1.93
C LEU A 28 17.78 7.42 -2.09
N PHE A 29 17.82 8.14 -3.21
CA PHE A 29 18.88 9.11 -3.52
C PHE A 29 18.63 10.51 -2.96
N PHE A 30 17.39 10.85 -2.59
CA PHE A 30 17.02 12.15 -2.04
C PHE A 30 16.88 12.10 -0.52
N GLY A 31 17.21 13.20 0.17
CA GLY A 31 16.90 13.40 1.58
C GLY A 31 15.41 13.63 1.79
N VAL A 32 14.91 13.30 2.98
CA VAL A 32 13.50 13.55 3.33
C VAL A 32 13.22 15.06 3.46
N GLU A 33 14.28 15.87 3.67
CA GLU A 33 14.20 17.33 3.67
C GLU A 33 14.11 17.94 2.27
N ASP A 34 14.44 17.16 1.23
CA ASP A 34 14.45 17.64 -0.15
C ASP A 34 13.03 17.69 -0.74
N VAL A 35 12.71 18.77 -1.39
CA VAL A 35 11.43 18.89 -2.15
C VAL A 35 11.31 17.79 -3.20
N ALA A 36 12.42 17.39 -3.82
CA ALA A 36 12.46 16.34 -4.83
C ALA A 36 11.97 14.98 -4.28
N PHE A 37 12.26 14.65 -3.01
CA PHE A 37 11.75 13.45 -2.34
C PHE A 37 10.22 13.45 -2.33
N TRP A 38 9.60 14.54 -1.87
CA TRP A 38 8.14 14.62 -1.76
C TRP A 38 7.44 14.68 -3.11
N VAL A 39 8.02 15.38 -4.10
CA VAL A 39 7.51 15.38 -5.47
C VAL A 39 7.48 13.95 -6.02
N LEU A 40 8.57 13.20 -5.84
CA LEU A 40 8.67 11.82 -6.32
C LEU A 40 7.72 10.88 -5.54
N TYR A 41 7.60 11.07 -4.23
CA TYR A 41 6.69 10.34 -3.35
C TYR A 41 5.23 10.49 -3.83
N PHE A 42 4.76 11.72 -4.02
CA PHE A 42 3.40 11.98 -4.50
C PHE A 42 3.20 11.52 -5.94
N ALA A 43 4.19 11.69 -6.81
CA ALA A 43 4.13 11.21 -8.18
C ALA A 43 3.96 9.68 -8.23
N CYS A 44 4.72 8.93 -7.44
CA CYS A 44 4.59 7.47 -7.34
C CYS A 44 3.21 7.05 -6.81
N GLY A 45 2.72 7.68 -5.74
CA GLY A 45 1.41 7.31 -5.18
C GLY A 45 0.23 7.69 -6.07
N ILE A 46 0.30 8.82 -6.78
CA ILE A 46 -0.74 9.23 -7.74
C ILE A 46 -0.71 8.32 -8.98
N SER A 47 0.49 7.94 -9.46
CA SER A 47 0.61 7.02 -10.61
C SER A 47 -0.03 5.67 -10.34
N ASP A 48 0.04 5.16 -9.10
CA ASP A 48 -0.65 3.94 -8.67
C ASP A 48 -2.18 4.03 -8.81
N MET A 49 -2.74 5.16 -8.43
CA MET A 49 -4.18 5.39 -8.60
C MET A 49 -4.58 5.49 -10.07
N LEU A 50 -3.69 6.04 -10.92
CA LEU A 50 -3.95 6.25 -12.34
C LEU A 50 -3.83 4.96 -13.15
N ASP A 51 -2.82 4.12 -12.91
CA ASP A 51 -2.65 2.88 -13.67
C ASP A 51 -3.76 1.86 -13.35
N GLY A 52 -4.16 1.74 -12.09
CA GLY A 52 -5.33 0.95 -11.69
C GLY A 52 -6.64 1.44 -12.31
N TYR A 53 -6.83 2.77 -12.45
CA TYR A 53 -8.00 3.33 -13.15
C TYR A 53 -7.94 3.06 -14.66
N LEU A 54 -6.78 3.28 -15.29
CA LEU A 54 -6.57 3.05 -16.72
C LEU A 54 -6.73 1.57 -17.10
N ALA A 55 -6.19 0.66 -16.31
CA ALA A 55 -6.31 -0.79 -16.55
C ALA A 55 -7.78 -1.22 -16.60
N ARG A 56 -8.61 -0.73 -15.66
CA ARG A 56 -10.04 -1.00 -15.64
C ARG A 56 -10.78 -0.37 -16.83
N LYS A 57 -10.49 0.90 -17.14
CA LYS A 57 -11.15 1.65 -18.23
C LYS A 57 -10.81 1.10 -19.60
N LEU A 58 -9.57 0.63 -19.81
CA LEU A 58 -9.09 0.09 -21.09
C LEU A 58 -9.33 -1.42 -21.22
N HIS A 59 -9.91 -2.07 -20.20
CA HIS A 59 -10.09 -3.53 -20.17
C HIS A 59 -8.82 -4.31 -20.49
N CYS A 60 -7.65 -3.79 -20.04
CA CYS A 60 -6.31 -4.34 -20.26
C CYS A 60 -5.79 -5.09 -19.04
N GLU A 61 -6.65 -5.51 -18.13
CA GLU A 61 -6.26 -6.25 -16.93
C GLU A 61 -5.61 -7.58 -17.35
N SER A 62 -4.37 -7.79 -16.88
CA SER A 62 -3.63 -9.03 -17.10
C SER A 62 -3.04 -9.55 -15.79
N LYS A 63 -2.86 -10.87 -15.68
CA LYS A 63 -2.23 -11.48 -14.50
C LYS A 63 -0.80 -10.96 -14.27
N ILE A 64 -0.06 -10.72 -15.35
CA ILE A 64 1.30 -10.17 -15.29
C ILE A 64 1.26 -8.72 -14.84
N GLY A 65 0.32 -7.91 -15.36
CA GLY A 65 0.13 -6.53 -14.94
C GLY A 65 -0.17 -6.41 -13.44
N ALA A 66 -1.08 -7.23 -12.93
CA ALA A 66 -1.41 -7.27 -11.49
C ALA A 66 -0.22 -7.71 -10.62
N LEU A 67 0.64 -8.61 -11.11
CA LEU A 67 1.85 -9.01 -10.39
C LEU A 67 2.90 -7.88 -10.38
N LEU A 68 3.11 -7.23 -11.52
CA LEU A 68 4.02 -6.07 -11.62
C LEU A 68 3.57 -4.93 -10.71
N ASP A 69 2.27 -4.64 -10.67
CA ASP A 69 1.66 -3.65 -9.81
C ASP A 69 1.95 -3.94 -8.33
N SER A 70 1.65 -5.16 -7.88
CA SER A 70 1.93 -5.59 -6.51
C SER A 70 3.43 -5.52 -6.16
N LEU A 71 4.32 -5.85 -7.09
CA LEU A 71 5.76 -5.74 -6.88
C LEU A 71 6.21 -4.27 -6.78
N ALA A 72 5.69 -3.40 -7.63
CA ALA A 72 6.01 -1.97 -7.59
C ALA A 72 5.53 -1.33 -6.28
N ASP A 73 4.36 -1.73 -5.76
CA ASP A 73 3.85 -1.28 -4.46
C ASP A 73 4.75 -1.72 -3.32
N ILE A 74 5.19 -2.98 -3.31
CA ILE A 74 6.11 -3.49 -2.30
C ILE A 74 7.42 -2.69 -2.32
N VAL A 75 7.97 -2.43 -3.51
CA VAL A 75 9.19 -1.63 -3.67
C VAL A 75 8.99 -0.21 -3.17
N PHE A 76 7.89 0.45 -3.55
CA PHE A 76 7.57 1.80 -3.10
C PHE A 76 7.46 1.88 -1.57
N VAL A 77 6.68 0.98 -0.96
CA VAL A 77 6.52 0.92 0.50
C VAL A 77 7.85 0.65 1.20
N ALA A 78 8.66 -0.28 0.68
CA ALA A 78 9.97 -0.60 1.24
C ALA A 78 10.93 0.62 1.20
N CYS A 79 11.01 1.32 0.06
CA CYS A 79 11.83 2.52 -0.08
C CYS A 79 11.35 3.65 0.86
N CYS A 80 10.03 3.85 0.97
CA CYS A 80 9.45 4.79 1.92
C CYS A 80 9.81 4.42 3.37
N CYS A 81 9.66 3.15 3.76
CA CYS A 81 10.03 2.71 5.11
C CYS A 81 11.52 2.96 5.41
N ILE A 82 12.42 2.61 4.49
CA ILE A 82 13.87 2.82 4.66
C ILE A 82 14.19 4.30 4.90
N LYS A 83 13.51 5.21 4.20
CA LYS A 83 13.79 6.65 4.29
C LYS A 83 13.06 7.33 5.44
N LEU A 84 11.81 6.98 5.69
CA LEU A 84 10.94 7.70 6.62
C LEU A 84 11.06 7.19 8.06
N ILE A 85 11.24 5.87 8.28
CA ILE A 85 11.34 5.31 9.63
C ILE A 85 12.45 5.94 10.47
N PRO A 86 13.70 6.14 9.95
CA PRO A 86 14.76 6.74 10.75
C PRO A 86 14.51 8.20 11.12
N VAL A 87 13.74 8.93 10.30
CA VAL A 87 13.48 10.36 10.46
C VAL A 87 12.25 10.62 11.33
N LEU A 88 11.30 9.69 11.32
CA LEU A 88 10.11 9.75 12.18
C LEU A 88 10.52 9.46 13.63
N ALA A 89 10.78 10.51 14.41
CA ALA A 89 11.11 10.42 15.84
C ALA A 89 9.88 10.01 16.67
N LEU A 90 9.38 8.79 16.44
CA LEU A 90 8.20 8.27 17.12
C LEU A 90 8.58 7.77 18.53
N PRO A 91 7.78 8.08 19.56
CA PRO A 91 8.00 7.55 20.91
C PRO A 91 7.80 6.03 20.95
N ASN A 92 8.49 5.34 21.86
CA ASN A 92 8.49 3.88 21.95
C ASN A 92 7.07 3.27 22.10
N TRP A 93 6.16 3.94 22.82
CA TRP A 93 4.78 3.46 22.97
C TRP A 93 4.04 3.39 21.63
N LEU A 94 4.32 4.31 20.71
CA LEU A 94 3.70 4.34 19.39
C LEU A 94 4.29 3.22 18.49
N TRP A 95 5.58 2.93 18.58
CA TRP A 95 6.20 1.78 17.94
C TRP A 95 5.59 0.46 18.40
N ILE A 96 5.36 0.32 19.72
CA ILE A 96 4.69 -0.85 20.28
C ILE A 96 3.28 -0.98 19.70
N TRP A 97 2.53 0.13 19.59
CA TRP A 97 1.18 0.12 19.02
C TRP A 97 1.18 -0.30 17.55
N VAL A 98 2.08 0.24 16.74
CA VAL A 98 2.25 -0.15 15.33
C VAL A 98 2.60 -1.64 15.22
N LEU A 99 3.50 -2.14 16.07
CA LEU A 99 3.87 -3.56 16.11
C LEU A 99 2.65 -4.45 16.43
N VAL A 100 1.83 -4.07 17.40
CA VAL A 100 0.61 -4.82 17.77
C VAL A 100 -0.37 -4.85 16.58
N ILE A 101 -0.56 -3.73 15.87
CA ILE A 101 -1.41 -3.70 14.67
C ILE A 101 -0.86 -4.64 13.60
N ALA A 102 0.45 -4.61 13.36
CA ALA A 102 1.11 -5.48 12.38
C ALA A 102 0.93 -6.97 12.75
N LEU A 103 1.09 -7.34 14.01
CA LEU A 103 0.86 -8.71 14.50
C LEU A 103 -0.59 -9.15 14.30
N ILE A 104 -1.57 -8.30 14.61
CA ILE A 104 -2.99 -8.60 14.38
C ILE A 104 -3.24 -8.84 12.88
N LYS A 105 -2.68 -8.01 11.99
CA LYS A 105 -2.82 -8.20 10.54
C LYS A 105 -2.17 -9.49 10.04
N ILE A 106 -1.01 -9.85 10.55
CA ILE A 106 -0.35 -11.13 10.22
C ILE A 106 -1.21 -12.31 10.67
N ILE A 107 -1.74 -12.29 11.90
CA ILE A 107 -2.64 -13.32 12.41
C ILE A 107 -3.91 -13.44 11.57
N ASN A 108 -4.49 -12.30 11.16
CA ASN A 108 -5.65 -12.27 10.28
C ASN A 108 -5.34 -12.92 8.92
N GLN A 109 -4.18 -12.61 8.33
CA GLN A 109 -3.77 -13.17 7.05
C GLN A 109 -3.51 -14.67 7.12
N ILE A 110 -2.86 -15.15 8.19
CA ILE A 110 -2.67 -16.58 8.44
C ILE A 110 -4.04 -17.27 8.64
N SER A 111 -4.95 -16.65 9.40
CA SER A 111 -6.30 -17.19 9.61
C SER A 111 -7.08 -17.27 8.30
N ALA A 112 -6.98 -16.26 7.43
CA ALA A 112 -7.59 -16.27 6.11
C ALA A 112 -7.03 -17.41 5.24
N LEU A 113 -5.72 -17.61 5.24
CA LEU A 113 -5.06 -18.69 4.51
C LEU A 113 -5.53 -20.06 4.97
N VAL A 114 -5.67 -20.28 6.28
CA VAL A 114 -6.14 -21.55 6.86
C VAL A 114 -7.61 -21.80 6.53
N ILE A 115 -8.47 -20.78 6.67
CA ILE A 115 -9.93 -20.92 6.50
C ILE A 115 -10.32 -21.05 5.01
N TYR A 116 -9.73 -20.22 4.15
CA TYR A 116 -10.11 -20.14 2.73
C TYR A 116 -9.16 -20.92 1.81
N LYS A 117 -8.03 -21.43 2.32
CA LYS A 117 -6.95 -22.11 1.55
C LYS A 117 -6.45 -21.26 0.35
N LYS A 118 -6.60 -19.95 0.42
CA LYS A 118 -6.16 -18.97 -0.56
C LYS A 118 -5.67 -17.73 0.17
N CYS A 119 -4.68 -17.02 -0.39
CA CYS A 119 -4.36 -15.67 0.06
C CYS A 119 -5.55 -14.76 -0.29
N VAL A 120 -6.27 -14.34 0.72
CA VAL A 120 -7.40 -13.42 0.58
C VAL A 120 -7.00 -12.10 1.21
N PHE A 121 -6.96 -11.04 0.41
CA PHE A 121 -6.77 -9.68 0.91
C PHE A 121 -8.15 -9.02 1.05
N PRO A 122 -8.68 -8.87 2.26
CA PRO A 122 -9.97 -8.24 2.45
C PRO A 122 -9.91 -6.77 2.02
N HIS A 123 -10.57 -6.45 0.91
CA HIS A 123 -10.74 -5.07 0.43
C HIS A 123 -11.80 -4.34 1.25
N THR A 124 -11.59 -4.20 2.56
CA THR A 124 -12.50 -3.43 3.40
C THR A 124 -12.32 -1.93 3.14
N ILE A 125 -13.40 -1.17 3.28
CA ILE A 125 -13.34 0.29 3.18
C ILE A 125 -12.34 0.84 4.21
N ALA A 126 -12.31 0.27 5.42
CA ALA A 126 -11.39 0.67 6.47
C ALA A 126 -9.92 0.48 6.08
N ASN A 127 -9.56 -0.62 5.40
CA ASN A 127 -8.20 -0.83 4.89
C ASN A 127 -7.82 0.19 3.82
N LYS A 128 -8.74 0.55 2.92
CA LYS A 128 -8.52 1.59 1.90
C LYS A 128 -8.33 2.96 2.53
N VAL A 129 -9.17 3.30 3.51
CA VAL A 129 -9.05 4.56 4.26
C VAL A 129 -7.73 4.61 5.02
N THR A 130 -7.31 3.53 5.66
CA THR A 130 -6.02 3.46 6.36
C THR A 130 -4.86 3.69 5.39
N GLY A 131 -4.86 3.06 4.21
CA GLY A 131 -3.84 3.26 3.19
C GLY A 131 -3.77 4.72 2.70
N PHE A 132 -4.92 5.33 2.44
CA PHE A 132 -4.99 6.74 2.06
C PHE A 132 -4.51 7.67 3.19
N LEU A 133 -4.92 7.41 4.44
CA LEU A 133 -4.46 8.18 5.59
C LEU A 133 -2.96 8.04 5.83
N LEU A 134 -2.38 6.85 5.61
CA LEU A 134 -0.92 6.66 5.66
C LEU A 134 -0.23 7.50 4.59
N PHE A 135 -0.72 7.45 3.36
CA PHE A 135 -0.15 8.19 2.24
C PHE A 135 -0.15 9.71 2.44
N VAL A 136 -1.23 10.26 3.00
CA VAL A 136 -1.33 11.70 3.27
C VAL A 136 -0.77 12.07 4.65
N GLY A 137 -0.99 11.25 5.65
CA GLY A 137 -0.69 11.58 7.04
C GLY A 137 0.80 11.54 7.39
N ILE A 138 1.60 10.70 6.72
CA ILE A 138 3.05 10.69 6.92
C ILE A 138 3.68 12.03 6.50
N PRO A 139 3.44 12.56 5.28
CA PRO A 139 3.88 13.91 4.93
C PRO A 139 3.38 14.98 5.89
N VAL A 140 2.11 14.94 6.28
CA VAL A 140 1.55 15.91 7.24
C VAL A 140 2.28 15.86 8.58
N THR A 141 2.58 14.67 9.09
CA THR A 141 3.36 14.50 10.33
C THR A 141 4.74 15.15 10.23
N PHE A 142 5.40 14.97 9.08
CA PHE A 142 6.72 15.52 8.84
C PHE A 142 6.69 17.06 8.77
N PHE A 143 5.78 17.64 7.98
CA PHE A 143 5.72 19.10 7.78
C PHE A 143 5.12 19.86 8.97
N VAL A 144 4.23 19.25 9.74
CA VAL A 144 3.58 19.90 10.91
C VAL A 144 4.34 19.59 12.20
N GLU A 145 5.32 18.69 12.18
CA GLU A 145 6.08 18.22 13.35
C GLU A 145 5.15 17.75 14.50
N SER A 146 4.04 17.11 14.15
CA SER A 146 3.02 16.70 15.10
C SER A 146 2.76 15.19 15.04
N LEU A 147 2.62 14.55 16.18
CA LEU A 147 2.27 13.12 16.27
C LEU A 147 0.77 12.85 16.03
N ILE A 148 -0.08 13.89 16.02
CA ILE A 148 -1.53 13.74 15.90
C ILE A 148 -1.93 12.95 14.66
N PRO A 149 -1.41 13.21 13.44
CA PRO A 149 -1.79 12.44 12.26
C PRO A 149 -1.49 10.95 12.40
N ILE A 150 -0.33 10.58 12.95
CA ILE A 150 0.05 9.16 13.15
C ILE A 150 -0.83 8.49 14.19
N ILE A 151 -1.22 9.19 15.25
CA ILE A 151 -2.15 8.66 16.27
C ILE A 151 -3.51 8.38 15.62
N ILE A 152 -4.03 9.30 14.81
CA ILE A 152 -5.29 9.10 14.08
C ILE A 152 -5.19 7.89 13.15
N ILE A 153 -4.09 7.77 12.41
CA ILE A 153 -3.83 6.62 11.53
C ILE A 153 -3.80 5.31 12.33
N ALA A 154 -3.12 5.29 13.48
CA ALA A 154 -3.03 4.11 14.33
C ALA A 154 -4.41 3.68 14.87
N ILE A 155 -5.27 4.63 15.24
CA ILE A 155 -6.65 4.36 15.67
C ILE A 155 -7.44 3.71 14.52
N VAL A 156 -7.42 4.32 13.32
CA VAL A 156 -8.14 3.82 12.15
C VAL A 156 -7.59 2.46 11.70
N ALA A 157 -6.26 2.27 11.72
CA ALA A 157 -5.61 1.02 11.40
C ALA A 157 -5.97 -0.11 12.39
N THR A 158 -6.09 0.21 13.68
CA THR A 158 -6.54 -0.74 14.71
C THR A 158 -7.98 -1.18 14.43
N PHE A 159 -8.87 -0.23 14.17
CA PHE A 159 -10.26 -0.53 13.80
C PHE A 159 -10.32 -1.42 12.55
N ALA A 160 -9.55 -1.07 11.51
CA ALA A 160 -9.48 -1.84 10.27
C ALA A 160 -8.98 -3.27 10.50
N ALA A 161 -7.95 -3.46 11.35
CA ALA A 161 -7.40 -4.78 11.67
C ALA A 161 -8.40 -5.66 12.46
N VAL A 162 -9.13 -5.07 13.39
CA VAL A 162 -10.18 -5.77 14.16
C VAL A 162 -11.36 -6.15 13.26
N GLN A 163 -11.83 -5.21 12.43
CA GLN A 163 -12.90 -5.45 11.47
C GLN A 163 -12.54 -6.57 10.48
N GLU A 164 -11.32 -6.55 9.96
CA GLU A 164 -10.79 -7.57 9.06
C GLU A 164 -10.84 -8.96 9.71
N GLY A 165 -10.36 -9.08 10.95
CA GLY A 165 -10.39 -10.34 11.71
C GLY A 165 -11.82 -10.84 11.95
N HIS A 166 -12.76 -9.95 12.21
CA HIS A 166 -14.18 -10.30 12.35
C HIS A 166 -14.76 -10.87 11.05
N PHE A 167 -14.52 -10.20 9.92
CA PHE A 167 -15.01 -10.66 8.61
C PHE A 167 -14.43 -12.02 8.20
N ILE A 168 -13.14 -12.25 8.44
CA ILE A 168 -12.50 -13.54 8.14
C ILE A 168 -13.13 -14.67 8.95
N ARG A 169 -13.37 -14.46 10.25
CA ARG A 169 -13.91 -15.49 11.16
C ARG A 169 -15.40 -15.74 10.97
N SER A 170 -16.18 -14.72 10.64
CA SER A 170 -17.64 -14.85 10.44
C SER A 170 -18.03 -15.53 9.13
N LYS A 171 -17.08 -15.95 8.28
CA LYS A 171 -17.29 -16.51 6.93
C LYS A 171 -18.19 -15.66 6.02
N ASN A 172 -18.46 -14.40 6.40
CA ASN A 172 -19.26 -13.46 5.61
C ASN A 172 -18.47 -12.84 4.45
N TYR A 173 -17.30 -13.39 4.14
CA TYR A 173 -16.50 -12.92 3.03
C TYR A 173 -17.01 -13.58 1.73
N ASN A 174 -17.88 -12.87 1.01
CA ASN A 174 -18.22 -13.22 -0.36
C ASN A 174 -16.97 -13.06 -1.24
N LEU A 175 -16.37 -14.16 -1.63
CA LEU A 175 -15.33 -14.23 -2.64
C LEU A 175 -15.95 -13.80 -3.99
N LYS A 176 -15.98 -12.48 -4.26
CA LYS A 176 -16.22 -11.94 -5.60
C LYS A 176 -14.92 -11.88 -6.37
#